data_1cc1190097080909dd2a181eb7a43170
#
_entry.id   1cc1190097080909dd2a181eb7a43170
#
_cell.length_a   1.000
_cell.length_b   1.000
_cell.length_c   1.000
_cell.angle_alpha   90.00
_cell.angle_beta   90.00
_cell.angle_gamma   90.00
#
_symmetry.space_group_name_H-M   'P 1'
#
loop_
_entity.id
_entity.type
_entity.pdbx_description
1 polymer ?
#
loop_
_entity_poly.entity_id
_entity_poly.type
_entity_poly.pdbx_seq_one_letter_code
_entity_poly.pdbx_strand_id
1 'polypeptide(L)'
;MDKELFFGVDVSKKTLDLAYYDGEAIDWKNAHIQVSNDDAGFKKIGSWVAKVGKDFDTFLFCMEYTGLYNQNFRLWLESKEYIYGMVEPRKMHRFEPDLDDDQRSLDRIKTDELDAFRIAIYCEQNHKKILRNPSKLPSPVYFKLKRLLAERKQNTKQSVLYKQQLHDICAYDTDLSVE
;
A
#
# COMPACT_ATOMS: atom_id res chain seq x y z
N MET A 1 -1.58 16.68 -25.87
CA MET A 1 -1.46 15.44 -25.07
C MET A 1 -1.37 15.89 -23.64
N ASP A 2 -2.28 15.41 -22.81
CA ASP A 2 -2.24 15.71 -21.38
C ASP A 2 -0.96 15.12 -20.80
N LYS A 3 -0.21 15.94 -20.07
CA LYS A 3 1.01 15.48 -19.40
C LYS A 3 0.64 14.76 -18.11
N GLU A 4 1.09 13.53 -17.99
CA GLU A 4 0.82 12.68 -16.84
C GLU A 4 2.06 12.56 -15.93
N LEU A 5 1.85 12.59 -14.62
CA LEU A 5 2.89 12.35 -13.62
C LEU A 5 2.49 11.16 -12.75
N PHE A 6 3.41 10.22 -12.61
CA PHE A 6 3.19 8.94 -11.95
C PHE A 6 3.88 8.91 -10.61
N PHE A 7 3.12 8.60 -9.56
CA PHE A 7 3.64 8.50 -8.20
C PHE A 7 3.61 7.05 -7.73
N GLY A 8 4.76 6.57 -7.30
CA GLY A 8 4.89 5.30 -6.58
C GLY A 8 4.94 5.56 -5.08
N VAL A 9 4.26 4.73 -4.31
CA VAL A 9 4.18 4.88 -2.86
C VAL A 9 4.49 3.56 -2.19
N ASP A 10 5.59 3.50 -1.46
CA ASP A 10 5.82 2.43 -0.50
C ASP A 10 5.22 2.83 0.86
N VAL A 11 4.42 1.92 1.43
CA VAL A 11 3.59 2.20 2.59
C VAL A 11 4.02 1.38 3.78
N SER A 12 4.55 2.02 4.80
CA SER A 12 4.81 1.41 6.09
C SER A 12 3.81 1.87 7.17
N LYS A 13 3.89 1.27 8.33
CA LYS A 13 3.04 1.64 9.48
C LYS A 13 3.22 3.09 9.89
N LYS A 14 4.46 3.61 9.85
CA LYS A 14 4.81 4.93 10.40
C LYS A 14 5.16 5.95 9.32
N THR A 15 5.63 5.50 8.18
CA THR A 15 6.15 6.34 7.10
C THR A 15 5.54 5.97 5.76
N LEU A 16 5.54 6.93 4.86
CA LEU A 16 5.29 6.78 3.44
C LEU A 16 6.51 7.26 2.70
N ASP A 17 7.01 6.43 1.79
CA ASP A 17 8.05 6.78 0.85
C ASP A 17 7.40 6.99 -0.52
N LEU A 18 7.53 8.18 -1.08
CA LEU A 18 6.94 8.54 -2.37
C LEU A 18 8.04 8.90 -3.34
N ALA A 19 7.93 8.38 -4.55
CA ALA A 19 8.72 8.81 -5.68
C ALA A 19 7.83 9.17 -6.86
N TYR A 20 8.29 10.04 -7.76
CA TYR A 20 7.58 10.32 -9.01
C TYR A 20 8.42 9.93 -10.22
N TYR A 21 7.71 9.68 -11.33
CA TYR A 21 8.26 9.38 -12.64
C TYR A 21 7.38 10.00 -13.71
N ASP A 22 7.98 10.64 -14.71
CA ASP A 22 7.27 11.33 -15.81
C ASP A 22 7.41 10.64 -17.17
N GLY A 23 8.00 9.44 -17.17
CA GLY A 23 8.28 8.68 -18.40
C GLY A 23 9.65 8.95 -19.00
N GLU A 24 10.44 9.87 -18.44
CA GLU A 24 11.80 10.20 -18.88
C GLU A 24 12.83 9.76 -17.83
N ALA A 25 14.12 9.79 -18.18
CA ALA A 25 15.20 9.46 -17.25
C ALA A 25 15.30 10.52 -16.14
N ILE A 26 14.94 10.16 -14.93
CA ILE A 26 14.98 11.06 -13.76
C ILE A 26 16.10 10.66 -12.81
N ASP A 27 16.76 11.64 -12.20
CA ASP A 27 17.55 11.40 -11.01
C ASP A 27 16.62 11.01 -9.84
N TRP A 28 16.44 9.71 -9.64
CA TRP A 28 15.54 9.12 -8.66
C TRP A 28 15.79 9.62 -7.23
N LYS A 29 17.02 10.03 -6.90
CA LYS A 29 17.38 10.60 -5.58
C LYS A 29 16.69 11.93 -5.30
N ASN A 30 16.48 12.72 -6.35
CA ASN A 30 15.80 14.01 -6.25
C ASN A 30 14.27 13.89 -6.46
N ALA A 31 13.80 12.73 -6.92
CA ALA A 31 12.40 12.45 -7.20
C ALA A 31 11.67 11.78 -6.02
N HIS A 32 12.21 11.82 -4.81
CA HIS A 32 11.70 11.11 -3.65
C HIS A 32 11.42 12.05 -2.46
N ILE A 33 10.44 11.67 -1.65
CA ILE A 33 10.15 12.26 -0.34
C ILE A 33 9.69 11.18 0.65
N GLN A 34 10.22 11.21 1.86
CA GLN A 34 9.70 10.42 2.98
C GLN A 34 8.91 11.31 3.93
N VAL A 35 7.73 10.86 4.34
CA VAL A 35 6.85 11.57 5.27
C VAL A 35 6.24 10.61 6.30
N SER A 36 5.67 11.15 7.38
CA SER A 36 4.88 10.36 8.33
C SER A 36 3.55 9.90 7.71
N ASN A 37 3.10 8.69 8.07
CA ASN A 37 1.81 8.14 7.61
C ASN A 37 0.65 8.67 8.48
N ASP A 38 0.46 9.99 8.45
CA ASP A 38 -0.55 10.75 9.20
C ASP A 38 -0.94 12.04 8.45
N ASP A 39 -1.88 12.79 9.01
CA ASP A 39 -2.39 14.04 8.42
C ASP A 39 -1.30 15.09 8.18
N ALA A 40 -0.25 15.14 9.02
CA ALA A 40 0.86 16.07 8.85
C ALA A 40 1.72 15.68 7.65
N GLY A 41 1.99 14.38 7.48
CA GLY A 41 2.67 13.85 6.30
C GLY A 41 1.85 14.05 5.02
N PHE A 42 0.54 13.83 5.06
CA PHE A 42 -0.34 14.01 3.89
C PHE A 42 -0.37 15.47 3.41
N LYS A 43 -0.33 16.45 4.33
CA LYS A 43 -0.19 17.87 3.97
C LYS A 43 1.13 18.16 3.26
N LYS A 44 2.25 17.54 3.71
CA LYS A 44 3.56 17.66 3.06
C LYS A 44 3.53 17.06 1.66
N ILE A 45 2.90 15.88 1.49
CA ILE A 45 2.70 15.26 0.17
C ILE A 45 1.94 16.22 -0.74
N GLY A 46 0.82 16.81 -0.30
CA GLY A 46 0.05 17.75 -1.11
C GLY A 46 0.87 18.95 -1.59
N SER A 47 1.69 19.52 -0.71
CA SER A 47 2.59 20.63 -1.08
C SER A 47 3.69 20.18 -2.05
N TRP A 48 4.22 18.99 -1.87
CA TRP A 48 5.26 18.43 -2.74
C TRP A 48 4.70 18.08 -4.13
N VAL A 49 3.54 17.43 -4.20
CA VAL A 49 2.83 17.13 -5.46
C VAL A 49 2.53 18.41 -6.23
N ALA A 50 2.04 19.47 -5.57
CA ALA A 50 1.78 20.77 -6.20
C ALA A 50 3.06 21.41 -6.75
N LYS A 51 4.21 21.19 -6.11
CA LYS A 51 5.51 21.73 -6.56
C LYS A 51 6.04 20.96 -7.77
N VAL A 52 6.10 19.62 -7.71
CA VAL A 52 6.66 18.78 -8.78
C VAL A 52 5.72 18.63 -9.97
N GLY A 53 4.41 18.70 -9.71
CA GLY A 53 3.36 18.53 -10.71
C GLY A 53 2.93 19.81 -11.44
N LYS A 54 3.66 20.93 -11.28
CA LYS A 54 3.25 22.24 -11.82
C LYS A 54 2.95 22.27 -13.33
N ASP A 55 3.66 21.42 -14.09
CA ASP A 55 3.56 21.36 -15.55
C ASP A 55 2.80 20.12 -16.05
N PHE A 56 2.06 19.45 -15.15
CA PHE A 56 1.33 18.21 -15.43
C PHE A 56 -0.17 18.39 -15.19
N ASP A 57 -0.98 17.72 -16.02
CA ASP A 57 -2.44 17.81 -16.02
C ASP A 57 -3.09 16.70 -15.19
N THR A 58 -2.44 15.53 -15.11
CA THR A 58 -2.98 14.33 -14.47
C THR A 58 -1.96 13.69 -13.53
N PHE A 59 -2.42 13.33 -12.34
CA PHE A 59 -1.62 12.64 -11.32
C PHE A 59 -2.18 11.24 -11.08
N LEU A 60 -1.33 10.23 -11.30
CA LEU A 60 -1.64 8.85 -10.98
C LEU A 60 -0.76 8.35 -9.84
N PHE A 61 -1.42 7.78 -8.83
CA PHE A 61 -0.71 7.15 -7.71
C PHE A 61 -0.79 5.63 -7.84
N CYS A 62 0.29 4.95 -7.52
CA CYS A 62 0.31 3.51 -7.40
C CYS A 62 0.95 3.11 -6.08
N MET A 63 0.42 2.10 -5.42
CA MET A 63 0.95 1.61 -4.16
C MET A 63 0.77 0.11 -4.02
N GLU A 64 1.66 -0.53 -3.28
CA GLU A 64 1.53 -1.93 -2.95
C GLU A 64 0.43 -2.17 -1.91
N TYR A 65 -0.26 -3.30 -2.01
CA TYR A 65 -1.31 -3.66 -1.05
C TYR A 65 -0.69 -4.15 0.27
N THR A 66 -0.57 -3.25 1.24
CA THR A 66 0.00 -3.50 2.58
C THR A 66 -1.05 -3.66 3.69
N GLY A 67 -2.27 -3.99 3.32
CA GLY A 67 -3.36 -4.23 4.28
C GLY A 67 -3.95 -2.94 4.88
N LEU A 68 -3.84 -2.76 6.20
CA LEU A 68 -4.48 -1.63 6.89
C LEU A 68 -3.70 -0.32 6.80
N TYR A 69 -2.39 -0.38 6.59
CA TYR A 69 -1.52 0.80 6.69
C TYR A 69 -1.75 1.83 5.57
N ASN A 70 -2.27 1.41 4.43
CA ASN A 70 -2.57 2.31 3.31
C ASN A 70 -3.96 2.95 3.38
N GLN A 71 -4.80 2.59 4.35
CA GLN A 71 -6.21 3.02 4.38
C GLN A 71 -6.36 4.54 4.54
N ASN A 72 -5.63 5.15 5.48
CA ASN A 72 -5.73 6.59 5.73
C ASN A 72 -5.20 7.40 4.54
N PHE A 73 -4.10 6.94 3.93
CA PHE A 73 -3.57 7.57 2.74
C PHE A 73 -4.53 7.48 1.55
N ARG A 74 -5.18 6.34 1.35
CA ARG A 74 -6.22 6.18 0.31
C ARG A 74 -7.42 7.09 0.55
N LEU A 75 -7.88 7.25 1.80
CA LEU A 75 -8.93 8.21 2.16
C LEU A 75 -8.51 9.64 1.79
N TRP A 76 -7.26 9.99 2.04
CA TRP A 76 -6.73 11.30 1.66
C TRP A 76 -6.67 11.47 0.14
N LEU A 77 -6.19 10.47 -0.61
CA LEU A 77 -6.20 10.51 -2.09
C LEU A 77 -7.61 10.71 -2.65
N GLU A 78 -8.60 9.98 -2.14
CA GLU A 78 -10.00 10.14 -2.56
C GLU A 78 -10.56 11.52 -2.19
N SER A 79 -10.17 12.09 -1.05
CA SER A 79 -10.57 13.45 -0.65
C SER A 79 -9.99 14.55 -1.56
N LYS A 80 -8.91 14.23 -2.28
CA LYS A 80 -8.24 15.09 -3.25
C LYS A 80 -8.60 14.76 -4.70
N GLU A 81 -9.49 13.80 -4.90
CA GLU A 81 -9.91 13.31 -6.22
C GLU A 81 -8.74 12.76 -7.05
N TYR A 82 -7.65 12.33 -6.40
CA TYR A 82 -6.52 11.70 -7.07
C TYR A 82 -6.85 10.27 -7.49
N ILE A 83 -6.44 9.93 -8.70
CA ILE A 83 -6.58 8.57 -9.23
C ILE A 83 -5.47 7.69 -8.69
N TYR A 84 -5.81 6.49 -8.22
CA TYR A 84 -4.81 5.57 -7.75
C TYR A 84 -5.09 4.11 -8.12
N GLY A 85 -4.01 3.33 -8.22
CA GLY A 85 -4.00 1.89 -8.43
C GLY A 85 -3.38 1.16 -7.24
N MET A 86 -3.92 -0.03 -6.94
CA MET A 86 -3.34 -0.95 -5.96
C MET A 86 -2.65 -2.10 -6.69
N VAL A 87 -1.42 -2.39 -6.31
CA VAL A 87 -0.63 -3.48 -6.89
C VAL A 87 -0.49 -4.62 -5.89
N GLU A 88 -0.66 -5.83 -6.37
CA GLU A 88 -0.39 -7.02 -5.55
C GLU A 88 1.13 -7.19 -5.34
N PRO A 89 1.60 -7.50 -4.11
CA PRO A 89 3.01 -7.73 -3.81
C PRO A 89 3.70 -8.70 -4.77
N ARG A 90 3.01 -9.77 -5.15
CA ARG A 90 3.54 -10.77 -6.10
C ARG A 90 3.83 -10.20 -7.49
N LYS A 91 3.07 -9.18 -7.93
CA LYS A 91 3.28 -8.52 -9.21
C LYS A 91 4.49 -7.60 -9.14
N MET A 92 4.62 -6.86 -8.03
CA MET A 92 5.79 -6.01 -7.80
C MET A 92 7.08 -6.83 -7.71
N HIS A 93 7.06 -7.95 -7.00
CA HIS A 93 8.23 -8.84 -6.91
C HIS A 93 8.70 -9.39 -8.27
N ARG A 94 7.78 -9.58 -9.23
CA ARG A 94 8.08 -10.08 -10.59
C ARG A 94 8.28 -8.95 -11.60
N PHE A 95 8.08 -7.72 -11.17
CA PHE A 95 8.22 -6.58 -12.04
C PHE A 95 9.69 -6.20 -12.19
N GLU A 96 10.20 -6.37 -13.39
CA GLU A 96 11.50 -5.87 -13.81
C GLU A 96 11.24 -4.61 -14.63
N PRO A 97 11.58 -3.41 -14.12
CA PRO A 97 11.41 -2.19 -14.88
C PRO A 97 12.32 -2.24 -16.12
N ASP A 98 11.78 -1.79 -17.25
CA ASP A 98 12.56 -1.58 -18.46
C ASP A 98 13.40 -0.29 -18.28
N LEU A 99 14.58 -0.46 -17.70
CA LEU A 99 15.51 0.60 -17.35
C LEU A 99 16.77 0.47 -18.19
N ASP A 100 17.39 1.59 -18.51
CA ASP A 100 18.71 1.62 -19.14
C ASP A 100 19.78 0.97 -18.25
N ASP A 101 20.86 0.47 -18.84
CA ASP A 101 21.90 -0.29 -18.13
C ASP A 101 22.51 0.44 -16.93
N ASP A 102 22.58 1.77 -16.96
CA ASP A 102 23.02 2.61 -15.83
C ASP A 102 22.06 2.58 -14.65
N GLN A 103 20.78 2.32 -14.88
CA GLN A 103 19.72 2.24 -13.88
C GLN A 103 19.52 0.81 -13.37
N ARG A 104 19.92 -0.22 -14.11
CA ARG A 104 19.86 -1.63 -13.67
C ARG A 104 20.78 -1.96 -12.49
N SER A 105 21.79 -1.14 -12.23
CA SER A 105 22.64 -1.29 -11.05
C SER A 105 21.86 -1.07 -9.73
N LEU A 106 20.66 -0.50 -9.80
CA LEU A 106 19.77 -0.23 -8.66
C LEU A 106 19.09 -1.52 -8.13
N ASP A 107 18.98 -2.58 -8.92
CA ASP A 107 18.32 -3.84 -8.52
C ASP A 107 19.03 -4.57 -7.36
N ARG A 108 20.26 -4.18 -7.01
CA ARG A 108 21.04 -4.81 -5.93
C ARG A 108 20.92 -4.12 -4.58
N ILE A 109 20.34 -2.91 -4.53
CA ILE A 109 20.22 -2.11 -3.32
C ILE A 109 18.74 -1.99 -2.97
N LYS A 110 18.30 -2.72 -1.97
CA LYS A 110 16.93 -2.59 -1.46
C LYS A 110 16.87 -1.41 -0.50
N THR A 111 16.22 -0.32 -0.93
CA THR A 111 15.88 0.83 -0.08
C THR A 111 14.42 1.21 -0.33
N ASP A 112 13.74 1.75 0.68
CA ASP A 112 12.34 2.16 0.58
C ASP A 112 12.14 3.21 -0.54
N GLU A 113 13.16 4.06 -0.79
CA GLU A 113 13.20 5.03 -1.89
C GLU A 113 13.13 4.36 -3.26
N LEU A 114 13.93 3.30 -3.46
CA LEU A 114 13.96 2.54 -4.72
C LEU A 114 12.67 1.75 -4.93
N ASP A 115 12.11 1.18 -3.86
CA ASP A 115 10.85 0.47 -3.94
C ASP A 115 9.72 1.45 -4.35
N ALA A 116 9.68 2.67 -3.80
CA ALA A 116 8.75 3.71 -4.24
C ALA A 116 8.96 4.10 -5.71
N PHE A 117 10.21 4.25 -6.17
CA PHE A 117 10.50 4.58 -7.56
C PHE A 117 10.11 3.45 -8.53
N ARG A 118 10.39 2.19 -8.20
CA ARG A 118 9.94 1.02 -8.98
C ARG A 118 8.42 0.98 -9.11
N ILE A 119 7.70 1.33 -8.04
CA ILE A 119 6.23 1.43 -8.07
C ILE A 119 5.78 2.57 -9.00
N ALA A 120 6.51 3.70 -9.06
CA ALA A 120 6.20 4.80 -9.98
C ALA A 120 6.37 4.38 -11.45
N ILE A 121 7.44 3.68 -11.79
CA ILE A 121 7.65 3.11 -13.14
C ILE A 121 6.55 2.09 -13.48
N TYR A 122 6.20 1.23 -12.52
CA TYR A 122 5.08 0.30 -12.72
C TYR A 122 3.77 1.05 -12.99
N CYS A 123 3.54 2.18 -12.30
CA CYS A 123 2.37 3.03 -12.50
C CYS A 123 2.32 3.55 -13.94
N GLU A 124 3.42 4.08 -14.44
CA GLU A 124 3.57 4.56 -15.82
C GLU A 124 3.26 3.43 -16.81
N GLN A 125 3.92 2.29 -16.73
CA GLN A 125 3.74 1.18 -17.68
C GLN A 125 2.33 0.57 -17.65
N ASN A 126 1.59 0.75 -16.55
CA ASN A 126 0.24 0.24 -16.38
C ASN A 126 -0.85 1.33 -16.34
N HIS A 127 -0.52 2.60 -16.63
CA HIS A 127 -1.43 3.74 -16.45
C HIS A 127 -2.78 3.57 -17.15
N LYS A 128 -2.81 3.09 -18.39
CA LYS A 128 -4.05 2.83 -19.16
C LYS A 128 -4.98 1.86 -18.45
N LYS A 129 -4.41 0.85 -17.78
CA LYS A 129 -5.19 -0.13 -17.02
C LYS A 129 -5.73 0.48 -15.73
N ILE A 130 -4.92 1.28 -15.05
CA ILE A 130 -5.30 1.97 -13.81
C ILE A 130 -6.41 2.97 -14.12
N LEU A 131 -6.28 3.77 -15.18
CA LEU A 131 -7.30 4.74 -15.60
C LEU A 131 -8.64 4.07 -15.96
N ARG A 132 -8.61 2.90 -16.60
CA ARG A 132 -9.84 2.16 -16.94
C ARG A 132 -10.55 1.59 -15.72
N ASN A 133 -9.81 1.22 -14.68
CA ASN A 133 -10.34 0.62 -13.46
C ASN A 133 -9.56 1.11 -12.23
N PRO A 134 -9.75 2.38 -11.85
CA PRO A 134 -9.06 2.93 -10.70
C PRO A 134 -9.50 2.22 -9.41
N SER A 135 -8.58 2.07 -8.50
CA SER A 135 -8.88 1.51 -7.19
C SER A 135 -9.74 2.48 -6.39
N LYS A 136 -10.66 1.93 -5.61
CA LYS A 136 -11.53 2.69 -4.70
C LYS A 136 -11.52 2.03 -3.33
N LEU A 137 -11.69 2.83 -2.30
CA LEU A 137 -11.94 2.29 -0.98
C LEU A 137 -13.27 1.53 -0.97
N PRO A 138 -13.32 0.34 -0.38
CA PRO A 138 -14.60 -0.31 -0.12
C PRO A 138 -15.49 0.55 0.77
N SER A 139 -16.79 0.37 0.68
CA SER A 139 -17.74 1.11 1.52
C SER A 139 -17.43 0.92 3.01
N PRO A 140 -17.77 1.89 3.89
CA PRO A 140 -17.61 1.77 5.34
C PRO A 140 -18.28 0.50 5.90
N VAL A 141 -19.40 0.10 5.32
CA VAL A 141 -20.12 -1.14 5.68
C VAL A 141 -19.26 -2.38 5.42
N TYR A 142 -18.54 -2.43 4.30
CA TYR A 142 -17.63 -3.52 3.99
C TYR A 142 -16.49 -3.64 5.01
N PHE A 143 -15.89 -2.52 5.40
CA PHE A 143 -14.84 -2.51 6.44
C PHE A 143 -15.37 -3.01 7.78
N LYS A 144 -16.55 -2.55 8.19
CA LYS A 144 -17.21 -3.02 9.41
C LYS A 144 -17.48 -4.52 9.36
N LEU A 145 -18.02 -5.01 8.25
CA LEU A 145 -18.27 -6.44 8.05
C LEU A 145 -16.98 -7.26 8.09
N LYS A 146 -15.93 -6.82 7.39
CA LYS A 146 -14.62 -7.49 7.36
C LYS A 146 -14.01 -7.58 8.76
N ARG A 147 -14.13 -6.52 9.57
CA ARG A 147 -13.68 -6.50 10.96
C ARG A 147 -14.45 -7.49 11.81
N LEU A 148 -15.79 -7.49 11.74
CA LEU A 148 -16.64 -8.42 12.48
C LEU A 148 -16.35 -9.89 12.12
N LEU A 149 -16.12 -10.17 10.85
CA LEU A 149 -15.74 -11.52 10.40
C LEU A 149 -14.37 -11.94 10.94
N ALA A 150 -13.40 -11.03 11.02
CA ALA A 150 -12.09 -11.31 11.60
C ALA A 150 -12.20 -11.58 13.09
N GLU A 151 -12.95 -10.78 13.83
CA GLU A 151 -13.23 -10.96 15.27
C GLU A 151 -13.96 -12.30 15.53
N ARG A 152 -14.99 -12.62 14.75
CA ARG A 152 -15.66 -13.92 14.84
C ARG A 152 -14.68 -15.08 14.63
N LYS A 153 -13.81 -15.01 13.60
CA LYS A 153 -12.82 -16.06 13.32
C LYS A 153 -11.84 -16.24 14.48
N GLN A 154 -11.42 -15.15 15.10
CA GLN A 154 -10.53 -15.17 16.26
C GLN A 154 -11.22 -15.81 17.48
N ASN A 155 -12.45 -15.38 17.79
CA ASN A 155 -13.23 -15.93 18.89
C ASN A 155 -13.52 -17.42 18.71
N THR A 156 -13.81 -17.86 17.49
CA THR A 156 -14.00 -19.28 17.18
C THR A 156 -12.72 -20.07 17.47
N LYS A 157 -11.55 -19.57 17.04
CA LYS A 157 -10.27 -20.23 17.32
C LYS A 157 -9.98 -20.33 18.82
N GLN A 158 -10.23 -19.26 19.57
CA GLN A 158 -10.07 -19.26 21.03
C GLN A 158 -11.03 -20.24 21.70
N SER A 159 -12.29 -20.28 21.28
CA SER A 159 -13.27 -21.24 21.80
C SER A 159 -12.86 -22.70 21.61
N VAL A 160 -12.30 -23.02 20.42
CA VAL A 160 -11.77 -24.37 20.16
C VAL A 160 -10.58 -24.68 21.07
N LEU A 161 -9.68 -23.73 21.23
CA LEU A 161 -8.50 -23.90 22.11
C LEU A 161 -8.93 -24.15 23.56
N TYR A 162 -9.86 -23.34 24.09
CA TYR A 162 -10.36 -23.53 25.46
C TYR A 162 -11.09 -24.87 25.65
N LYS A 163 -11.85 -25.33 24.64
CA LYS A 163 -12.50 -26.65 24.71
C LYS A 163 -11.46 -27.79 24.74
N GLN A 164 -10.38 -27.67 23.99
CA GLN A 164 -9.27 -28.63 24.03
C GLN A 164 -8.59 -28.64 25.41
N GLN A 165 -8.26 -27.46 25.96
CA GLN A 165 -7.66 -27.34 27.27
C GLN A 165 -8.56 -27.92 28.36
N LEU A 166 -9.86 -27.64 28.30
CA LEU A 166 -10.84 -28.20 29.24
C LEU A 166 -10.88 -29.72 29.14
N HIS A 167 -10.93 -30.27 27.92
CA HIS A 167 -10.89 -31.71 27.69
C HIS A 167 -9.63 -32.35 28.29
N ASP A 168 -8.46 -31.71 28.08
CA ASP A 168 -7.18 -32.21 28.61
C ASP A 168 -7.15 -32.19 30.14
N ILE A 169 -7.65 -31.11 30.78
CA ILE A 169 -7.78 -31.03 32.22
C ILE A 169 -8.70 -32.13 32.76
N CYS A 170 -9.88 -32.31 32.17
CA CYS A 170 -10.82 -33.35 32.58
C CYS A 170 -10.30 -34.78 32.36
N ALA A 171 -9.38 -34.98 31.41
CA ALA A 171 -8.77 -36.27 31.14
C ALA A 171 -7.68 -36.65 32.17
N TYR A 172 -7.03 -35.62 32.75
CA TYR A 172 -5.93 -35.84 33.74
C TYR A 172 -6.38 -35.65 35.19
N ASP A 173 -7.47 -34.96 35.44
CA ASP A 173 -7.97 -34.66 36.79
C ASP A 173 -9.29 -35.41 37.00
N THR A 174 -9.16 -36.65 37.55
CA THR A 174 -10.30 -37.53 37.82
C THR A 174 -11.27 -36.98 38.87
N ASP A 175 -10.84 -35.98 39.67
CA ASP A 175 -11.70 -35.33 40.67
C ASP A 175 -12.62 -34.24 40.11
N LEU A 176 -12.37 -33.76 38.88
CA LEU A 176 -13.21 -32.79 38.17
C LEU A 176 -14.31 -33.39 37.29
N SER A 177 -14.39 -34.69 37.22
CA SER A 177 -15.37 -35.41 36.40
C SER A 177 -16.72 -35.68 37.07
N VAL A 178 -17.04 -34.98 38.17
CA VAL A 178 -18.29 -35.16 38.88
C VAL A 178 -19.01 -33.82 39.01
N GLU A 179 -20.02 -33.69 38.20
CA GLU A 179 -21.30 -32.98 38.26
C GLU A 179 -21.70 -32.34 36.96
#